data_0a03dbc70cc60c77ac530c0928bf7d4b
#
_entry.id   0a03dbc70cc60c77ac530c0928bf7d4b
#
_cell.length_a   1.000
_cell.length_b   1.000
_cell.length_c   1.000
_cell.angle_alpha   90.00
_cell.angle_beta   90.00
_cell.angle_gamma   90.00
#
_symmetry.space_group_name_H-M   'P 1'
#
loop_
_entity.id
_entity.type
_entity.pdbx_description
1 polymer ?
#
loop_
_entity_poly.entity_id
_entity_poly.type
_entity_poly.pdbx_seq_one_letter_code
_entity_poly.pdbx_strand_id
1 'polypeptide(L)'
;QPESSAASDVYKRQISNFDVINRVDQQILIISDPSGRKYLDTNGNPVSMLTVEQAKLTVKENSILNPIDVFLIDQDRNGSEYRGRELPLYQVLSLNKDQKSINVYVNPYSGKIVAIRSMQWKIWDLMWGFHIMDWQTRDNINNFLLKVFSILALISSVSGVLLFFRFRINP
;
A
#
# COMPACT_ATOMS: atom_id res chain seq x y z
N GLN A 1 -21.32 -40.32 -5.17
CA GLN A 1 -20.82 -39.90 -3.84
C GLN A 1 -20.96 -38.38 -3.69
N PRO A 2 -21.74 -37.87 -2.72
CA PRO A 2 -21.84 -36.43 -2.45
C PRO A 2 -20.96 -36.02 -1.27
N GLU A 3 -19.66 -36.37 -1.27
CA GLU A 3 -18.79 -36.07 -0.14
C GLU A 3 -17.83 -34.87 -0.35
N SER A 4 -17.80 -34.24 -1.53
CA SER A 4 -16.86 -33.16 -1.80
C SER A 4 -17.35 -31.75 -1.39
N SER A 5 -18.66 -31.56 -1.22
CA SER A 5 -19.23 -30.23 -0.95
C SER A 5 -19.09 -29.80 0.52
N ALA A 6 -19.37 -30.71 1.45
CA ALA A 6 -19.29 -30.40 2.89
C ALA A 6 -17.85 -30.16 3.37
N ALA A 7 -16.88 -30.93 2.90
CA ALA A 7 -15.46 -30.71 3.20
C ALA A 7 -14.94 -29.41 2.59
N SER A 8 -15.36 -29.04 1.38
CA SER A 8 -15.05 -27.77 0.74
C SER A 8 -15.63 -26.57 1.50
N ASP A 9 -16.84 -26.71 2.05
CA ASP A 9 -17.49 -25.64 2.82
C ASP A 9 -16.91 -25.47 4.23
N VAL A 10 -16.43 -26.54 4.85
CA VAL A 10 -15.67 -26.48 6.10
C VAL A 10 -14.32 -25.82 5.89
N TYR A 11 -13.61 -26.14 4.79
CA TYR A 11 -12.33 -25.52 4.46
C TYR A 11 -12.45 -24.01 4.16
N LYS A 12 -13.54 -23.58 3.58
CA LYS A 12 -13.84 -22.15 3.31
C LYS A 12 -14.11 -21.32 4.58
N ARG A 13 -14.34 -21.95 5.72
CA ARG A 13 -14.60 -21.29 7.00
C ARG A 13 -13.39 -21.22 7.92
N GLN A 14 -12.21 -21.68 7.48
CA GLN A 14 -11.03 -21.60 8.32
C GLN A 14 -10.56 -20.15 8.45
N ILE A 15 -10.49 -19.67 9.70
CA ILE A 15 -9.85 -18.40 10.04
C ILE A 15 -8.37 -18.55 9.77
N SER A 16 -7.83 -17.74 8.85
CA SER A 16 -6.42 -17.75 8.50
C SER A 16 -5.59 -16.85 9.40
N ASN A 17 -6.17 -15.79 9.93
CA ASN A 17 -5.51 -14.90 10.88
C ASN A 17 -6.56 -14.24 11.81
N PHE A 18 -6.10 -13.94 13.03
CA PHE A 18 -6.90 -13.28 14.05
C PHE A 18 -6.02 -12.25 14.78
N ASP A 19 -6.44 -10.99 14.74
CA ASP A 19 -5.76 -9.89 15.41
C ASP A 19 -6.74 -9.14 16.33
N VAL A 20 -6.25 -8.70 17.50
CA VAL A 20 -6.95 -7.79 18.40
C VAL A 20 -6.22 -6.46 18.38
N ILE A 21 -6.93 -5.39 18.05
CA ILE A 21 -6.36 -4.04 18.02
C ILE A 21 -7.21 -3.05 18.81
N ASN A 22 -6.55 -2.05 19.37
CA ASN A 22 -7.20 -0.91 19.98
C ASN A 22 -7.53 0.12 18.91
N ARG A 23 -8.80 0.41 18.71
CA ARG A 23 -9.31 1.53 17.95
C ARG A 23 -9.56 2.70 18.91
N VAL A 24 -9.65 3.93 18.43
CA VAL A 24 -9.85 5.13 19.26
C VAL A 24 -11.02 5.02 20.25
N ASP A 25 -12.08 4.35 19.84
CA ASP A 25 -13.32 4.23 20.61
C ASP A 25 -13.48 2.89 21.34
N GLN A 26 -12.83 1.83 20.85
CA GLN A 26 -13.02 0.46 21.38
C GLN A 26 -11.95 -0.52 20.93
N GLN A 27 -11.90 -1.67 21.57
CA GLN A 27 -11.15 -2.82 21.06
C GLN A 27 -11.95 -3.51 19.96
N ILE A 28 -11.26 -3.89 18.89
CA ILE A 28 -11.88 -4.63 17.79
C ILE A 28 -11.08 -5.89 17.46
N LEU A 29 -11.81 -6.86 16.93
CA LEU A 29 -11.28 -8.11 16.42
C LEU A 29 -11.21 -8.03 14.89
N ILE A 30 -10.05 -8.36 14.32
CA ILE A 30 -9.88 -8.49 12.87
C ILE A 30 -9.77 -9.97 12.57
N ILE A 31 -10.72 -10.51 11.83
CA ILE A 31 -10.72 -11.89 11.38
C ILE A 31 -10.48 -11.91 9.88
N SER A 32 -9.44 -12.61 9.47
CA SER A 32 -9.15 -12.85 8.05
C SER A 32 -9.55 -14.27 7.69
N ASP A 33 -10.42 -14.42 6.72
CA ASP A 33 -10.80 -15.68 6.12
C ASP A 33 -10.62 -15.62 4.58
N PRO A 34 -10.77 -16.71 3.84
CA PRO A 34 -10.64 -16.70 2.38
C PRO A 34 -11.65 -15.78 1.65
N SER A 35 -12.70 -15.32 2.34
CA SER A 35 -13.69 -14.39 1.80
C SER A 35 -13.32 -12.91 2.03
N GLY A 36 -12.28 -12.64 2.85
CA GLY A 36 -11.81 -11.29 3.15
C GLY A 36 -11.61 -11.02 4.64
N ARG A 37 -11.49 -9.74 4.98
CA ARG A 37 -11.34 -9.29 6.37
C ARG A 37 -12.68 -8.85 6.94
N LYS A 38 -12.93 -9.28 8.17
CA LYS A 38 -14.10 -8.88 8.98
C LYS A 38 -13.62 -8.13 10.22
N TYR A 39 -14.30 -7.06 10.53
CA TYR A 39 -14.02 -6.20 11.68
C TYR A 39 -15.18 -6.32 12.65
N LEU A 40 -14.94 -6.85 13.84
CA LEU A 40 -15.96 -7.14 14.84
C LEU A 40 -15.62 -6.41 16.14
N ASP A 41 -16.63 -6.05 16.90
CA ASP A 41 -16.46 -5.61 18.28
C ASP A 41 -16.17 -6.81 19.21
N THR A 42 -15.94 -6.56 20.49
CA THR A 42 -15.70 -7.59 21.52
C THR A 42 -16.91 -8.50 21.75
N ASN A 43 -18.10 -8.12 21.29
CA ASN A 43 -19.34 -8.91 21.37
C ASN A 43 -19.59 -9.71 20.09
N GLY A 44 -18.72 -9.58 19.06
CA GLY A 44 -18.86 -10.27 17.78
C GLY A 44 -19.75 -9.56 16.77
N ASN A 45 -20.18 -8.32 17.02
CA ASN A 45 -20.98 -7.54 16.07
C ASN A 45 -20.07 -6.82 15.05
N PRO A 46 -20.52 -6.64 13.79
CA PRO A 46 -19.78 -5.87 12.80
C PRO A 46 -19.55 -4.43 13.24
N VAL A 47 -18.31 -3.96 13.09
CA VAL A 47 -17.92 -2.58 13.44
C VAL A 47 -18.25 -1.65 12.29
N SER A 48 -18.84 -0.49 12.58
CA SER A 48 -19.05 0.59 11.64
C SER A 48 -17.75 1.33 11.30
N MET A 49 -17.72 2.05 10.18
CA MET A 49 -16.61 2.95 9.86
C MET A 49 -16.44 4.03 10.93
N LEU A 50 -15.21 4.47 11.15
CA LEU A 50 -14.90 5.64 11.95
C LEU A 50 -15.65 6.88 11.41
N THR A 51 -16.06 7.76 12.31
CA THR A 51 -16.52 9.09 11.91
C THR A 51 -15.33 9.93 11.42
N VAL A 52 -15.62 11.06 10.76
CA VAL A 52 -14.59 12.01 10.30
C VAL A 52 -13.75 12.52 11.49
N GLU A 53 -14.40 12.79 12.62
CA GLU A 53 -13.74 13.26 13.85
C GLU A 53 -12.84 12.18 14.44
N GLN A 54 -13.29 10.94 14.47
CA GLN A 54 -12.50 9.80 14.94
C GLN A 54 -11.30 9.55 14.04
N ALA A 55 -11.44 9.67 12.70
CA ALA A 55 -10.34 9.55 11.76
C ALA A 55 -9.29 10.66 11.97
N LYS A 56 -9.71 11.91 12.20
CA LYS A 56 -8.81 13.02 12.57
C LYS A 56 -8.11 12.74 13.91
N LEU A 57 -8.85 12.29 14.91
CA LEU A 57 -8.30 11.97 16.22
C LEU A 57 -7.25 10.84 16.12
N THR A 58 -7.53 9.80 15.35
CA THR A 58 -6.57 8.72 15.07
C THR A 58 -5.24 9.25 14.54
N VAL A 59 -5.27 10.16 13.57
CA VAL A 59 -4.04 10.74 13.02
C VAL A 59 -3.35 11.63 14.03
N LYS A 60 -4.08 12.43 14.79
CA LYS A 60 -3.53 13.34 15.81
C LYS A 60 -2.85 12.59 16.95
N GLU A 61 -3.41 11.46 17.41
CA GLU A 61 -2.85 10.67 18.51
C GLU A 61 -1.67 9.79 18.07
N ASN A 62 -1.69 9.31 16.83
CA ASN A 62 -0.68 8.38 16.32
C ASN A 62 0.39 9.07 15.45
N SER A 63 0.40 10.41 15.36
CA SER A 63 1.39 11.15 14.60
C SER A 63 1.61 12.56 15.17
N ILE A 64 2.66 13.21 14.68
CA ILE A 64 2.95 14.63 14.99
C ILE A 64 2.24 15.61 14.05
N LEU A 65 1.32 15.11 13.23
CA LEU A 65 0.64 15.87 12.19
C LEU A 65 -0.63 16.52 12.73
N ASN A 66 -1.01 17.63 12.10
CA ASN A 66 -2.26 18.32 12.40
C ASN A 66 -3.30 18.03 11.29
N PRO A 67 -4.32 17.18 11.54
CA PRO A 67 -5.32 16.83 10.56
C PRO A 67 -6.26 18.01 10.28
N ILE A 68 -6.55 18.27 8.99
CA ILE A 68 -7.42 19.35 8.53
C ILE A 68 -8.75 18.78 8.04
N ASP A 69 -8.67 17.84 7.07
CA ASP A 69 -9.84 17.34 6.37
C ASP A 69 -9.75 15.85 6.10
N VAL A 70 -10.89 15.21 5.82
CA VAL A 70 -10.99 13.75 5.60
C VAL A 70 -11.85 13.47 4.37
N PHE A 71 -11.34 12.67 3.45
CA PHE A 71 -12.02 12.22 2.24
C PHE A 71 -12.10 10.70 2.23
N LEU A 72 -13.28 10.16 1.91
CA LEU A 72 -13.43 8.72 1.68
C LEU A 72 -12.96 8.37 0.27
N ILE A 73 -12.13 7.34 0.17
CA ILE A 73 -11.67 6.75 -1.08
C ILE A 73 -12.19 5.32 -1.14
N ASP A 74 -13.04 5.05 -2.11
CA ASP A 74 -13.68 3.75 -2.36
C ASP A 74 -13.27 3.11 -3.69
N GLN A 75 -12.53 3.85 -4.54
CA GLN A 75 -12.11 3.42 -5.85
C GLN A 75 -10.59 3.43 -5.99
N ASP A 76 -10.05 2.39 -6.60
CA ASP A 76 -8.63 2.35 -6.96
C ASP A 76 -8.37 3.20 -8.21
N ARG A 77 -7.20 3.85 -8.24
CA ARG A 77 -6.71 4.63 -9.38
C ARG A 77 -5.26 4.26 -9.66
N ASN A 78 -4.98 3.97 -10.91
CA ASN A 78 -3.61 3.69 -11.35
C ASN A 78 -2.66 4.83 -10.96
N GLY A 79 -1.50 4.48 -10.43
CA GLY A 79 -0.49 5.45 -9.99
C GLY A 79 -0.88 6.28 -8.76
N SER A 80 -1.96 5.91 -8.05
CA SER A 80 -2.39 6.60 -6.83
C SER A 80 -1.36 6.45 -5.69
N GLU A 81 -1.40 7.38 -4.72
CA GLU A 81 -0.55 7.33 -3.52
C GLU A 81 -0.91 6.17 -2.58
N TYR A 82 -2.09 5.60 -2.72
CA TYR A 82 -2.64 4.51 -1.91
C TYR A 82 -2.69 3.16 -2.65
N ARG A 83 -2.11 3.09 -3.86
CA ARG A 83 -2.10 1.85 -4.66
C ARG A 83 -1.57 0.66 -3.86
N GLY A 84 -2.13 -0.51 -4.11
CA GLY A 84 -1.82 -1.73 -3.38
C GLY A 84 -2.35 -1.77 -1.94
N ARG A 85 -3.20 -0.82 -1.54
CA ARG A 85 -3.89 -0.82 -0.25
C ARG A 85 -5.33 -1.28 -0.41
N GLU A 86 -5.85 -1.96 0.63
CA GLU A 86 -7.25 -2.36 0.66
C GLU A 86 -8.16 -1.15 0.78
N LEU A 87 -9.21 -1.12 -0.02
CA LEU A 87 -10.26 -0.10 0.03
C LEU A 87 -11.48 -0.62 0.83
N PRO A 88 -12.29 0.28 1.40
CA PRO A 88 -12.17 1.73 1.37
C PRO A 88 -11.07 2.28 2.30
N LEU A 89 -10.63 3.53 2.06
CA LEU A 89 -9.66 4.24 2.87
C LEU A 89 -10.15 5.67 3.17
N TYR A 90 -9.80 6.19 4.33
CA TYR A 90 -9.84 7.63 4.59
C TYR A 90 -8.50 8.25 4.20
N GLN A 91 -8.54 9.27 3.35
CA GLN A 91 -7.43 10.20 3.12
C GLN A 91 -7.60 11.37 4.07
N VAL A 92 -6.75 11.44 5.08
CA VAL A 92 -6.71 12.54 6.03
C VAL A 92 -5.67 13.55 5.58
N LEU A 93 -6.12 14.71 5.09
CA LEU A 93 -5.24 15.82 4.76
C LEU A 93 -4.71 16.43 6.06
N SER A 94 -3.40 16.49 6.21
CA SER A 94 -2.76 16.94 7.44
C SER A 94 -1.62 17.92 7.14
N LEU A 95 -1.26 18.74 8.12
CA LEU A 95 -0.07 19.60 8.07
C LEU A 95 1.00 19.09 9.03
N ASN A 96 2.25 19.23 8.60
CA ASN A 96 3.38 19.06 9.50
C ASN A 96 3.70 20.36 10.24
N LYS A 97 4.76 20.36 11.06
CA LYS A 97 5.23 21.54 11.82
C LYS A 97 5.58 22.74 10.90
N ASP A 98 6.04 22.46 9.68
CA ASP A 98 6.42 23.47 8.68
C ASP A 98 5.23 23.90 7.79
N GLN A 99 4.00 23.59 8.16
CA GLN A 99 2.77 23.87 7.39
C GLN A 99 2.75 23.21 6.01
N LYS A 100 3.53 22.14 5.79
CA LYS A 100 3.51 21.39 4.53
C LYS A 100 2.43 20.31 4.58
N SER A 101 1.71 20.19 3.47
CA SER A 101 0.64 19.19 3.31
C SER A 101 1.18 17.78 3.27
N ILE A 102 0.54 16.88 4.01
CA ILE A 102 0.83 15.45 4.09
C ILE A 102 -0.50 14.69 4.02
N ASN A 103 -0.57 13.70 3.14
CA ASN A 103 -1.72 12.81 3.07
C ASN A 103 -1.47 11.58 3.98
N VAL A 104 -2.38 11.34 4.90
CA VAL A 104 -2.37 10.17 5.76
C VAL A 104 -3.54 9.26 5.37
N TYR A 105 -3.24 8.01 5.07
CA TYR A 105 -4.26 7.03 4.70
C TYR A 105 -4.57 6.12 5.87
N VAL A 106 -5.84 6.09 6.25
CA VAL A 106 -6.33 5.36 7.43
C VAL A 106 -7.39 4.35 6.99
N ASN A 107 -7.28 3.12 7.48
CA ASN A 107 -8.35 2.15 7.28
C ASN A 107 -9.56 2.55 8.13
N PRO A 108 -10.76 2.75 7.52
CA PRO A 108 -11.90 3.32 8.24
C PRO A 108 -12.51 2.37 9.28
N TYR A 109 -12.27 1.07 9.18
CA TYR A 109 -12.80 0.09 10.14
C TYR A 109 -11.85 -0.13 11.31
N SER A 110 -10.54 -0.25 11.03
CA SER A 110 -9.55 -0.54 12.06
C SER A 110 -8.94 0.70 12.71
N GLY A 111 -9.02 1.87 12.06
CA GLY A 111 -8.29 3.06 12.49
C GLY A 111 -6.77 2.99 12.24
N LYS A 112 -6.27 1.91 11.60
CA LYS A 112 -4.84 1.76 11.35
C LYS A 112 -4.36 2.71 10.26
N ILE A 113 -3.29 3.48 10.54
CA ILE A 113 -2.60 4.26 9.51
C ILE A 113 -1.85 3.28 8.59
N VAL A 114 -2.24 3.23 7.32
CA VAL A 114 -1.68 2.29 6.32
C VAL A 114 -0.65 2.94 5.41
N ALA A 115 -0.66 4.27 5.30
CA ALA A 115 0.35 5.01 4.54
C ALA A 115 0.39 6.49 4.94
N ILE A 116 1.59 7.09 4.86
CA ILE A 116 1.80 8.53 5.00
C ILE A 116 2.57 8.99 3.76
N ARG A 117 2.07 10.03 3.09
CA ARG A 117 2.60 10.52 1.80
C ARG A 117 2.90 12.01 1.86
N SER A 118 4.20 12.32 1.91
CA SER A 118 4.72 13.69 1.84
C SER A 118 5.08 14.07 0.40
N MET A 119 5.45 15.34 0.17
CA MET A 119 5.99 15.78 -1.11
C MET A 119 7.29 15.04 -1.47
N GLN A 120 8.16 14.78 -0.49
CA GLN A 120 9.39 14.00 -0.72
C GLN A 120 9.07 12.59 -1.20
N TRP A 121 8.05 11.95 -0.61
CA TRP A 121 7.59 10.64 -1.07
C TRP A 121 7.10 10.70 -2.52
N LYS A 122 6.35 11.74 -2.91
CA LYS A 122 5.85 11.92 -4.30
C LYS A 122 7.00 12.06 -5.30
N ILE A 123 8.04 12.82 -4.94
CA ILE A 123 9.24 12.97 -5.78
C ILE A 123 9.96 11.62 -5.90
N TRP A 124 10.16 10.92 -4.79
CA TRP A 124 10.77 9.60 -4.79
C TRP A 124 9.98 8.61 -5.66
N ASP A 125 8.68 8.57 -5.52
CA ASP A 125 7.78 7.72 -6.28
C ASP A 125 7.82 8.02 -7.79
N LEU A 126 7.93 9.31 -8.17
CA LEU A 126 8.15 9.73 -9.54
C LEU A 126 9.50 9.23 -10.08
N MET A 127 10.57 9.41 -9.30
CA MET A 127 11.90 8.93 -9.69
C MET A 127 11.95 7.40 -9.79
N TRP A 128 11.25 6.70 -8.92
CA TRP A 128 11.06 5.26 -9.02
C TRP A 128 10.38 4.87 -10.33
N GLY A 129 9.29 5.54 -10.71
CA GLY A 129 8.61 5.32 -11.99
C GLY A 129 9.55 5.50 -13.19
N PHE A 130 10.44 6.51 -13.17
CA PHE A 130 11.47 6.70 -14.18
C PHE A 130 12.50 5.55 -14.17
N HIS A 131 12.93 5.12 -12.98
CA HIS A 131 13.92 4.05 -12.85
C HIS A 131 13.43 2.73 -13.44
N ILE A 132 12.17 2.37 -13.22
CA ILE A 132 11.56 1.15 -13.76
C ILE A 132 10.88 1.35 -15.12
N MET A 133 10.94 2.56 -15.68
CA MET A 133 10.31 2.92 -16.97
C MET A 133 8.81 2.67 -17.03
N ASP A 134 8.14 2.82 -15.88
CA ASP A 134 6.69 2.74 -15.75
C ASP A 134 6.15 4.03 -15.10
N TRP A 135 5.71 4.97 -15.94
CA TRP A 135 5.22 6.27 -15.48
C TRP A 135 3.74 6.26 -15.09
N GLN A 136 2.99 5.24 -15.53
CA GLN A 136 1.54 5.17 -15.31
C GLN A 136 1.19 4.50 -13.99
N THR A 137 1.66 3.26 -13.80
CA THR A 137 1.33 2.49 -12.60
C THR A 137 2.39 2.59 -11.52
N ARG A 138 3.68 2.78 -11.92
CA ARG A 138 4.88 2.88 -11.06
C ARG A 138 5.13 1.64 -10.20
N ASP A 139 4.61 0.49 -10.65
CA ASP A 139 4.73 -0.80 -9.97
C ASP A 139 5.08 -1.94 -10.92
N ASN A 140 4.93 -1.74 -12.25
CA ASN A 140 5.18 -2.76 -13.24
C ASN A 140 6.66 -2.81 -13.66
N ILE A 141 7.43 -3.65 -12.99
CA ILE A 141 8.83 -3.93 -13.33
C ILE A 141 8.98 -4.88 -14.54
N ASN A 142 7.89 -5.46 -15.04
CA ASN A 142 7.91 -6.39 -16.17
C ASN A 142 7.43 -5.73 -17.47
N ASN A 143 7.80 -4.46 -17.69
CA ASN A 143 7.41 -3.73 -18.89
C ASN A 143 8.43 -3.90 -20.03
N PHE A 144 7.98 -3.64 -21.27
CA PHE A 144 8.79 -3.81 -22.48
C PHE A 144 10.00 -2.88 -22.51
N LEU A 145 9.83 -1.62 -22.11
CA LEU A 145 10.91 -0.63 -22.14
C LEU A 145 12.07 -1.04 -21.24
N LEU A 146 11.76 -1.43 -20.00
CA LEU A 146 12.79 -1.89 -19.05
C LEU A 146 13.58 -3.09 -19.60
N LYS A 147 12.90 -4.04 -20.25
CA LYS A 147 13.55 -5.19 -20.90
C LYS A 147 14.51 -4.76 -22.00
N VAL A 148 14.09 -3.85 -22.90
CA VAL A 148 14.91 -3.34 -23.99
C VAL A 148 16.16 -2.64 -23.44
N PHE A 149 15.98 -1.71 -22.48
CA PHE A 149 17.12 -1.00 -21.89
C PHE A 149 18.05 -1.92 -21.11
N SER A 150 17.52 -2.94 -20.43
CA SER A 150 18.36 -3.95 -19.75
C SER A 150 19.23 -4.74 -20.73
N ILE A 151 18.70 -5.13 -21.89
CA ILE A 151 19.46 -5.81 -22.93
C ILE A 151 20.54 -4.87 -23.50
N LEU A 152 20.20 -3.62 -23.81
CA LEU A 152 21.18 -2.64 -24.31
C LEU A 152 22.29 -2.38 -23.30
N ALA A 153 21.96 -2.27 -22.01
CA ALA A 153 22.94 -2.11 -20.94
C ALA A 153 23.89 -3.33 -20.86
N LEU A 154 23.35 -4.54 -20.99
CA LEU A 154 24.14 -5.76 -21.01
C LEU A 154 25.12 -5.79 -22.21
N ILE A 155 24.63 -5.49 -23.41
CA ILE A 155 25.47 -5.42 -24.63
C ILE A 155 26.57 -4.38 -24.45
N SER A 156 26.23 -3.19 -23.95
CA SER A 156 27.20 -2.12 -23.71
C SER A 156 28.27 -2.53 -22.70
N SER A 157 27.85 -3.17 -21.59
CA SER A 157 28.77 -3.66 -20.56
C SER A 157 29.73 -4.71 -21.10
N VAL A 158 29.24 -5.72 -21.84
CA VAL A 158 30.06 -6.76 -22.45
C VAL A 158 31.05 -6.16 -23.48
N SER A 159 30.56 -5.23 -24.32
CA SER A 159 31.42 -4.53 -25.29
C SER A 159 32.55 -3.75 -24.62
N GLY A 160 32.25 -3.06 -23.51
CA GLY A 160 33.26 -2.34 -22.74
C GLY A 160 34.34 -3.26 -22.16
N VAL A 161 33.93 -4.41 -21.61
CA VAL A 161 34.87 -5.42 -21.10
C VAL A 161 35.74 -5.99 -22.21
N LEU A 162 35.18 -6.32 -23.37
CA LEU A 162 35.93 -6.84 -24.51
C LEU A 162 36.96 -5.81 -25.05
N LEU A 163 36.57 -4.54 -25.14
CA LEU A 163 37.49 -3.46 -25.57
C LEU A 163 38.64 -3.30 -24.57
N PHE A 164 38.34 -3.33 -23.25
CA PHE A 164 39.38 -3.24 -22.23
C PHE A 164 40.43 -4.33 -22.38
N PHE A 165 40.05 -5.58 -22.58
CA PHE A 165 40.99 -6.68 -22.79
C PHE A 165 41.76 -6.55 -24.12
N ARG A 166 41.09 -6.11 -25.20
CA ARG A 166 41.75 -5.91 -26.49
C ARG A 166 42.85 -4.87 -26.40
N PHE A 167 42.66 -3.74 -25.77
CA PHE A 167 43.68 -2.69 -25.63
C PHE A 167 44.80 -3.10 -24.66
N ARG A 168 44.55 -4.00 -23.72
CA ARG A 168 45.58 -4.50 -22.81
C ARG A 168 46.47 -5.56 -23.43
N ILE A 169 46.00 -6.30 -24.43
CA ILE A 169 46.72 -7.41 -25.07
C ILE A 169 47.55 -6.91 -26.29
N ASN A 170 47.14 -5.81 -26.94
CA ASN A 170 47.86 -5.16 -28.04
C ASN A 170 48.17 -3.70 -27.63
N PRO A 171 49.26 -3.46 -26.89
CA PRO A 171 49.74 -2.11 -26.58
C PRO A 171 50.29 -1.39 -27.80
#